data_20c5785629a9195aabba7cddba395a5f
#
_entry.id   20c5785629a9195aabba7cddba395a5f
#
_cell.length_a   1.000
_cell.length_b   1.000
_cell.length_c   1.000
_cell.angle_alpha   90.00
_cell.angle_beta   90.00
_cell.angle_gamma   90.00
#
_symmetry.space_group_name_H-M   'P 1'
#
loop_
_entity.id
_entity.type
_entity.pdbx_description
1 polymer ?
#
loop_
_entity_poly.entity_id
_entity_poly.type
_entity_poly.pdbx_seq_one_letter_code
_entity_poly.pdbx_strand_id
1 'polypeptide(L)'
;LLVKSIFGENGRLLMAVLAITAAGSTFSTAIAALSRMLYGMANNNQLPGVFGAIHPKFKTPWFGILFPCGIAIVLYVLFQSSQDAVILLMISAATVWLLVYLIAHVNLIVLRRKYPQYHRPYLSPFYPIPQIIGIISMIYLIINNSPTPEMTKDVYLNVGLIVAVTALYAGFWIKFKMKKEFFKGEPLDIVVKQ
;
A
#
# COMPACT_ATOMS: atom_id res chain seq x y z
N LEU A 1 -22.23 15.62 -14.15
CA LEU A 1 -23.53 16.20 -14.51
C LEU A 1 -23.56 17.71 -14.20
N LEU A 2 -23.23 18.14 -12.99
CA LEU A 2 -23.33 19.54 -12.51
C LEU A 2 -22.48 20.54 -13.32
N VAL A 3 -21.25 20.21 -13.66
CA VAL A 3 -20.36 21.08 -14.44
C VAL A 3 -20.85 21.22 -15.91
N LYS A 4 -21.44 20.16 -16.46
CA LYS A 4 -22.06 20.23 -17.80
C LYS A 4 -23.30 21.11 -17.79
N SER A 5 -24.07 21.15 -16.71
CA SER A 5 -25.26 22.02 -16.61
C SER A 5 -24.92 23.51 -16.48
N ILE A 6 -23.72 23.84 -15.94
CA ILE A 6 -23.28 25.23 -15.76
C ILE A 6 -22.52 25.73 -17.00
N PHE A 7 -21.64 24.93 -17.58
CA PHE A 7 -20.68 25.32 -18.63
C PHE A 7 -20.95 24.66 -20.01
N GLY A 8 -22.03 23.89 -20.16
CA GLY A 8 -22.37 23.19 -21.39
C GLY A 8 -21.27 22.19 -21.85
N GLU A 9 -21.00 22.09 -23.15
CA GLU A 9 -19.96 21.19 -23.70
C GLU A 9 -18.54 21.61 -23.27
N ASN A 10 -18.27 22.87 -23.03
CA ASN A 10 -16.99 23.34 -22.49
C ASN A 10 -16.74 22.80 -21.09
N GLY A 11 -17.79 22.63 -20.29
CA GLY A 11 -17.70 21.98 -18.96
C GLY A 11 -17.30 20.52 -19.04
N ARG A 12 -17.69 19.80 -20.08
CA ARG A 12 -17.24 18.42 -20.32
C ARG A 12 -15.75 18.34 -20.62
N LEU A 13 -15.24 19.24 -21.49
CA LEU A 13 -13.80 19.32 -21.79
C LEU A 13 -12.98 19.67 -20.55
N LEU A 14 -13.43 20.67 -19.80
CA LEU A 14 -12.78 21.09 -18.54
C LEU A 14 -12.70 19.91 -17.54
N MET A 15 -13.77 19.19 -17.36
CA MET A 15 -13.78 18.00 -16.46
C MET A 15 -12.87 16.89 -16.95
N ALA A 16 -12.77 16.66 -18.26
CA ALA A 16 -11.85 15.68 -18.82
C ALA A 16 -10.38 16.06 -18.55
N VAL A 17 -10.02 17.32 -18.76
CA VAL A 17 -8.66 17.81 -18.48
C VAL A 17 -8.34 17.71 -16.99
N LEU A 18 -9.27 18.12 -16.12
CA LEU A 18 -9.09 17.99 -14.67
C LEU A 18 -8.93 16.54 -14.23
N ALA A 19 -9.76 15.63 -14.76
CA ALA A 19 -9.67 14.21 -14.43
C ALA A 19 -8.34 13.59 -14.87
N ILE A 20 -7.88 13.89 -16.09
CA ILE A 20 -6.59 13.40 -16.61
C ILE A 20 -5.44 13.93 -15.75
N THR A 21 -5.46 15.23 -15.42
CA THR A 21 -4.41 15.85 -14.59
C THR A 21 -4.38 15.28 -13.17
N ALA A 22 -5.55 15.09 -12.56
CA ALA A 22 -5.67 14.51 -11.24
C ALA A 22 -5.18 13.05 -11.22
N ALA A 23 -5.62 12.24 -12.19
CA ALA A 23 -5.19 10.86 -12.32
C ALA A 23 -3.68 10.76 -12.55
N GLY A 24 -3.13 11.57 -13.46
CA GLY A 24 -1.69 11.60 -13.76
C GLY A 24 -0.85 12.00 -12.55
N SER A 25 -1.28 13.00 -11.79
CA SER A 25 -0.62 13.42 -10.55
C SER A 25 -0.62 12.33 -9.48
N THR A 26 -1.77 11.72 -9.25
CA THR A 26 -1.91 10.62 -8.28
C THR A 26 -1.04 9.44 -8.67
N PHE A 27 -1.05 9.06 -9.94
CA PHE A 27 -0.26 7.94 -10.45
C PHE A 27 1.25 8.21 -10.33
N SER A 28 1.71 9.39 -10.69
CA SER A 28 3.11 9.79 -10.57
C SER A 28 3.58 9.77 -9.12
N THR A 29 2.77 10.27 -8.19
CA THR A 29 3.07 10.27 -6.75
C THR A 29 3.14 8.85 -6.20
N ALA A 30 2.18 7.99 -6.57
CA ALA A 30 2.15 6.60 -6.14
C ALA A 30 3.39 5.82 -6.62
N ILE A 31 3.78 5.95 -7.89
CA ILE A 31 4.99 5.31 -8.44
C ILE A 31 6.25 5.84 -7.75
N ALA A 32 6.35 7.14 -7.52
CA ALA A 32 7.51 7.73 -6.85
C ALA A 32 7.63 7.26 -5.39
N ALA A 33 6.53 7.16 -4.66
CA ALA A 33 6.52 6.65 -3.29
C ALA A 33 6.88 5.15 -3.26
N LEU A 34 6.24 4.34 -4.10
CA LEU A 34 6.44 2.90 -4.17
C LEU A 34 7.88 2.53 -4.56
N SER A 35 8.43 3.19 -5.56
CA SER A 35 9.80 2.93 -6.02
C SER A 35 10.84 3.23 -4.94
N ARG A 36 10.66 4.31 -4.16
CA ARG A 36 11.53 4.65 -3.03
C ARG A 36 11.39 3.68 -1.87
N MET A 37 10.17 3.22 -1.61
CA MET A 37 9.92 2.20 -0.58
C MET A 37 10.61 0.89 -0.94
N LEU A 38 10.46 0.40 -2.18
CA LEU A 38 11.13 -0.81 -2.66
C LEU A 38 12.65 -0.68 -2.60
N TYR A 39 13.20 0.49 -2.95
CA TYR A 39 14.62 0.80 -2.81
C TYR A 39 15.08 0.72 -1.35
N GLY A 40 14.36 1.34 -0.42
CA GLY A 40 14.68 1.27 1.01
C GLY A 40 14.63 -0.15 1.56
N MET A 41 13.63 -0.94 1.15
CA MET A 41 13.53 -2.36 1.53
C MET A 41 14.71 -3.19 0.99
N ALA A 42 15.15 -2.93 -0.23
CA ALA A 42 16.30 -3.62 -0.82
C ALA A 42 17.60 -3.29 -0.08
N ASN A 43 17.82 -2.02 0.28
CA ASN A 43 18.99 -1.61 1.06
C ASN A 43 19.03 -2.22 2.46
N ASN A 44 17.85 -2.50 3.03
CA ASN A 44 17.72 -3.21 4.30
C ASN A 44 17.70 -4.74 4.16
N ASN A 45 18.09 -5.29 3.00
CA ASN A 45 18.08 -6.72 2.68
C ASN A 45 16.71 -7.40 2.80
N GLN A 46 15.61 -6.64 2.76
CA GLN A 46 14.23 -7.15 2.81
C GLN A 46 13.72 -7.55 1.42
N LEU A 47 14.36 -7.09 0.36
CA LEU A 47 14.07 -7.41 -1.04
C LEU A 47 15.33 -7.76 -1.82
N PRO A 48 15.23 -8.38 -3.02
CA PRO A 48 16.36 -8.60 -3.91
C PRO A 48 17.10 -7.31 -4.22
N GLY A 49 18.46 -7.36 -4.28
CA GLY A 49 19.31 -6.20 -4.50
C GLY A 49 19.05 -5.43 -5.81
N VAL A 50 18.37 -6.06 -6.77
CA VAL A 50 17.96 -5.42 -8.03
C VAL A 50 17.07 -4.19 -7.79
N PHE A 51 16.23 -4.22 -6.76
CA PHE A 51 15.40 -3.06 -6.37
C PHE A 51 16.21 -1.91 -5.78
N GLY A 52 17.46 -2.18 -5.33
CA GLY A 52 18.43 -1.19 -4.86
C GLY A 52 19.24 -0.54 -5.99
N ALA A 53 19.05 -0.96 -7.25
CA ALA A 53 19.81 -0.43 -8.38
C ALA A 53 19.31 0.97 -8.77
N ILE A 54 20.24 1.94 -8.76
CA ILE A 54 19.97 3.33 -9.16
C ILE A 54 20.43 3.53 -10.62
N HIS A 55 19.59 4.17 -11.43
CA HIS A 55 19.94 4.50 -12.81
C HIS A 55 21.11 5.52 -12.83
N PRO A 56 22.21 5.26 -13.56
CA PRO A 56 23.42 6.10 -13.48
C PRO A 56 23.19 7.56 -13.91
N LYS A 57 22.34 7.79 -14.90
CA LYS A 57 22.04 9.13 -15.43
C LYS A 57 20.93 9.84 -14.64
N PHE A 58 19.82 9.17 -14.36
CA PHE A 58 18.63 9.80 -13.75
C PHE A 58 18.63 9.75 -12.22
N LYS A 59 19.55 8.99 -11.61
CA LYS A 59 19.66 8.81 -10.15
C LYS A 59 18.36 8.37 -9.47
N THR A 60 17.56 7.57 -10.18
CA THR A 60 16.27 7.03 -9.74
C THR A 60 16.33 5.50 -9.64
N PRO A 61 15.57 4.86 -8.74
CA PRO A 61 15.46 3.41 -8.65
C PRO A 61 14.61 2.86 -9.80
N TRP A 62 15.22 2.70 -10.96
CA TRP A 62 14.55 2.38 -12.22
C TRP A 62 13.78 1.05 -12.18
N PHE A 63 14.35 0.03 -11.52
CA PHE A 63 13.67 -1.27 -11.42
C PHE A 63 12.43 -1.18 -10.52
N GLY A 64 12.50 -0.40 -9.42
CA GLY A 64 11.36 -0.10 -8.56
C GLY A 64 10.24 0.68 -9.26
N ILE A 65 10.54 1.38 -10.37
CA ILE A 65 9.54 2.04 -11.21
C ILE A 65 8.95 1.07 -12.23
N LEU A 66 9.80 0.31 -12.94
CA LEU A 66 9.35 -0.59 -14.01
C LEU A 66 8.56 -1.78 -13.50
N PHE A 67 8.89 -2.30 -12.33
CA PHE A 67 8.26 -3.48 -11.76
C PHE A 67 6.74 -3.29 -11.51
N PRO A 68 6.27 -2.27 -10.77
CA PRO A 68 4.85 -2.05 -10.59
C PRO A 68 4.13 -1.68 -11.89
N CYS A 69 4.77 -0.93 -12.81
CA CYS A 69 4.20 -0.65 -14.12
C CYS A 69 4.03 -1.93 -14.95
N GLY A 70 5.01 -2.81 -14.93
CA GLY A 70 4.93 -4.11 -15.62
C GLY A 70 3.80 -4.98 -15.07
N ILE A 71 3.66 -5.07 -13.74
CA ILE A 71 2.55 -5.78 -13.12
C ILE A 71 1.20 -5.19 -13.55
N ALA A 72 1.08 -3.86 -13.54
CA ALA A 72 -0.16 -3.19 -13.94
C ALA A 72 -0.55 -3.52 -15.40
N ILE A 73 0.42 -3.51 -16.32
CA ILE A 73 0.19 -3.87 -17.72
C ILE A 73 -0.21 -5.34 -17.86
N VAL A 74 0.48 -6.24 -17.17
CA VAL A 74 0.15 -7.69 -17.21
C VAL A 74 -1.27 -7.92 -16.68
N LEU A 75 -1.64 -7.33 -15.56
CA LEU A 75 -2.99 -7.45 -15.01
C LEU A 75 -4.04 -6.88 -15.97
N TYR A 76 -3.77 -5.72 -16.58
CA TYR A 76 -4.67 -5.11 -17.55
C TYR A 76 -4.94 -6.03 -18.76
N VAL A 77 -3.89 -6.66 -19.27
CA VAL A 77 -4.00 -7.61 -20.41
C VAL A 77 -4.71 -8.89 -20.00
N LEU A 78 -4.36 -9.46 -18.84
CA LEU A 78 -4.96 -10.71 -18.34
C LEU A 78 -6.47 -10.59 -18.08
N PHE A 79 -6.91 -9.46 -17.55
CA PHE A 79 -8.32 -9.20 -17.27
C PHE A 79 -9.10 -8.61 -18.47
N GLN A 80 -8.49 -8.60 -19.65
CA GLN A 80 -9.09 -8.16 -20.91
C GLN A 80 -9.77 -6.78 -20.83
N SER A 81 -9.27 -5.90 -19.98
CA SER A 81 -9.80 -4.54 -19.77
C SER A 81 -11.29 -4.49 -19.36
N SER A 82 -11.81 -5.56 -18.79
CA SER A 82 -13.18 -5.60 -18.27
C SER A 82 -13.35 -4.59 -17.15
N GLN A 83 -14.41 -3.77 -17.21
CA GLN A 83 -14.68 -2.78 -16.17
C GLN A 83 -14.90 -3.42 -14.80
N ASP A 84 -15.61 -4.54 -14.75
CA ASP A 84 -15.88 -5.26 -13.50
C ASP A 84 -14.60 -5.81 -12.87
N ALA A 85 -13.66 -6.32 -13.68
CA ALA A 85 -12.38 -6.78 -13.21
C ALA A 85 -11.51 -5.63 -12.66
N VAL A 86 -11.53 -4.47 -13.30
CA VAL A 86 -10.81 -3.28 -12.79
C VAL A 86 -11.41 -2.82 -11.45
N ILE A 87 -12.73 -2.77 -11.34
CA ILE A 87 -13.42 -2.44 -10.08
C ILE A 87 -13.05 -3.44 -8.99
N LEU A 88 -13.09 -4.73 -9.29
CA LEU A 88 -12.71 -5.80 -8.37
C LEU A 88 -11.26 -5.64 -7.85
N LEU A 89 -10.32 -5.36 -8.75
CA LEU A 89 -8.92 -5.11 -8.39
C LEU A 89 -8.76 -3.85 -7.52
N MET A 90 -9.47 -2.77 -7.84
CA MET A 90 -9.44 -1.52 -7.06
C MET A 90 -9.96 -1.74 -5.64
N ILE A 91 -11.09 -2.44 -5.49
CA ILE A 91 -11.67 -2.74 -4.17
C ILE A 91 -10.76 -3.68 -3.38
N SER A 92 -10.21 -4.71 -4.04
CA SER A 92 -9.25 -5.63 -3.41
C SER A 92 -8.00 -4.90 -2.92
N ALA A 93 -7.45 -3.99 -3.73
CA ALA A 93 -6.31 -3.15 -3.34
C ALA A 93 -6.65 -2.25 -2.16
N ALA A 94 -7.81 -1.58 -2.18
CA ALA A 94 -8.28 -0.74 -1.07
C ALA A 94 -8.42 -1.57 0.23
N THR A 95 -8.94 -2.79 0.14
CA THR A 95 -9.07 -3.68 1.30
C THR A 95 -7.71 -4.09 1.87
N VAL A 96 -6.72 -4.38 1.03
CA VAL A 96 -5.33 -4.64 1.47
C VAL A 96 -4.74 -3.42 2.18
N TRP A 97 -4.97 -2.21 1.67
CA TRP A 97 -4.55 -0.97 2.33
C TRP A 97 -5.17 -0.80 3.72
N LEU A 98 -6.47 -1.09 3.86
CA LEU A 98 -7.16 -1.07 5.16
C LEU A 98 -6.54 -2.07 6.15
N LEU A 99 -6.18 -3.27 5.70
CA LEU A 99 -5.47 -4.26 6.51
C LEU A 99 -4.10 -3.74 6.98
N VAL A 100 -3.33 -3.10 6.12
CA VAL A 100 -2.03 -2.51 6.47
C VAL A 100 -2.20 -1.41 7.53
N TYR A 101 -3.19 -0.53 7.39
CA TYR A 101 -3.48 0.50 8.40
C TYR A 101 -3.95 -0.09 9.73
N LEU A 102 -4.76 -1.15 9.70
CA LEU A 102 -5.16 -1.88 10.90
C LEU A 102 -3.92 -2.42 11.65
N ILE A 103 -3.02 -3.08 10.92
CA ILE A 103 -1.74 -3.59 11.49
C ILE A 103 -0.90 -2.43 12.04
N ALA A 104 -0.85 -1.28 11.37
CA ALA A 104 -0.12 -0.11 11.85
C ALA A 104 -0.66 0.41 13.18
N HIS A 105 -1.98 0.49 13.35
CA HIS A 105 -2.60 0.88 14.63
C HIS A 105 -2.30 -0.12 15.76
N VAL A 106 -2.37 -1.43 15.47
CA VAL A 106 -2.01 -2.47 16.43
C VAL A 106 -0.53 -2.37 16.82
N ASN A 107 0.35 -2.24 15.83
CA ASN A 107 1.79 -2.08 16.07
C ASN A 107 2.11 -0.88 16.95
N LEU A 108 1.43 0.25 16.74
CA LEU A 108 1.62 1.45 17.56
C LEU A 108 1.26 1.17 19.03
N ILE A 109 0.15 0.47 19.28
CA ILE A 109 -0.26 0.09 20.65
C ILE A 109 0.77 -0.85 21.28
N VAL A 110 1.18 -1.88 20.55
CA VAL A 110 2.16 -2.88 21.01
C VAL A 110 3.51 -2.23 21.33
N LEU A 111 4.03 -1.39 20.43
CA LEU A 111 5.31 -0.72 20.60
C LEU A 111 5.30 0.27 21.78
N ARG A 112 4.19 0.94 22.02
CA ARG A 112 4.06 1.83 23.18
C ARG A 112 4.04 1.07 24.50
N ARG A 113 3.41 -0.11 24.53
CA ARG A 113 3.40 -0.98 25.72
C ARG A 113 4.75 -1.64 25.97
N LYS A 114 5.42 -2.08 24.90
CA LYS A 114 6.69 -2.82 24.99
C LYS A 114 7.88 -1.92 25.35
N TYR A 115 7.86 -0.66 24.90
CA TYR A 115 8.95 0.30 25.08
C TYR A 115 8.45 1.63 25.64
N PRO A 116 7.96 1.66 26.90
CA PRO A 116 7.41 2.89 27.50
C PRO A 116 8.47 3.96 27.74
N GLN A 117 9.73 3.57 28.02
CA GLN A 117 10.86 4.44 28.31
C GLN A 117 11.44 5.15 27.08
N TYR A 118 11.03 4.77 25.88
CA TYR A 118 11.59 5.35 24.67
C TYR A 118 11.12 6.80 24.48
N HIS A 119 12.08 7.74 24.36
CA HIS A 119 11.76 9.15 24.11
C HIS A 119 11.07 9.33 22.77
N ARG A 120 9.88 9.92 22.76
CA ARG A 120 9.11 10.21 21.58
C ARG A 120 8.89 11.71 21.47
N PRO A 121 9.33 12.35 20.35
CA PRO A 121 9.16 13.80 20.18
C PRO A 121 7.69 14.20 20.10
N TYR A 122 6.80 13.28 19.68
CA TYR A 122 5.36 13.52 19.61
C TYR A 122 4.58 12.40 20.29
N LEU A 123 3.66 12.79 21.16
CA LEU A 123 2.69 11.89 21.79
C LEU A 123 1.32 12.19 21.23
N SER A 124 0.68 11.18 20.62
CA SER A 124 -0.71 11.31 20.16
C SER A 124 -1.61 11.67 21.33
N PRO A 125 -2.39 12.78 21.24
CA PRO A 125 -3.32 13.14 22.29
C PRO A 125 -4.38 12.05 22.47
N PHE A 126 -4.89 11.91 23.69
CA PHE A 126 -5.94 10.94 24.05
C PHE A 126 -5.61 9.46 23.74
N TYR A 127 -4.32 9.10 23.68
CA TYR A 127 -3.90 7.70 23.53
C TYR A 127 -4.51 6.84 24.65
N PRO A 128 -5.10 5.63 24.38
CA PRO A 128 -5.13 4.92 23.09
C PRO A 128 -6.41 5.10 22.27
N ILE A 129 -7.27 6.05 22.60
CA ILE A 129 -8.62 6.21 22.00
C ILE A 129 -8.59 6.35 20.47
N PRO A 130 -7.75 7.22 19.85
CA PRO A 130 -7.72 7.34 18.39
C PRO A 130 -7.34 6.05 17.68
N GLN A 131 -6.44 5.25 18.28
CA GLN A 131 -6.01 3.98 17.72
C GLN A 131 -7.12 2.91 17.78
N ILE A 132 -7.88 2.88 18.87
CA ILE A 132 -9.02 1.96 19.02
C ILE A 132 -10.13 2.33 18.04
N ILE A 133 -10.45 3.61 17.91
CA ILE A 133 -11.41 4.09 16.91
C ILE A 133 -10.95 3.74 15.50
N GLY A 134 -9.66 3.94 15.19
CA GLY A 134 -9.07 3.55 13.92
C GLY A 134 -9.24 2.06 13.63
N ILE A 135 -8.92 1.19 14.59
CA ILE A 135 -9.09 -0.26 14.44
C ILE A 135 -10.55 -0.64 14.16
N ILE A 136 -11.49 -0.10 14.94
CA ILE A 136 -12.93 -0.38 14.77
C ILE A 136 -13.39 0.10 13.40
N SER A 137 -13.00 1.32 13.00
CA SER A 137 -13.35 1.89 11.69
C SER A 137 -12.79 1.07 10.53
N MET A 138 -11.53 0.59 10.62
CA MET A 138 -10.92 -0.24 9.58
C MET A 138 -11.62 -1.59 9.45
N ILE A 139 -11.97 -2.23 10.58
CA ILE A 139 -12.73 -3.49 10.58
C ILE A 139 -14.11 -3.27 9.94
N TYR A 140 -14.81 -2.20 10.32
CA TYR A 140 -16.12 -1.88 9.75
C TYR A 140 -16.02 -1.66 8.23
N LEU A 141 -15.02 -0.89 7.78
CA LEU A 141 -14.80 -0.64 6.35
C LEU A 141 -14.44 -1.91 5.58
N ILE A 142 -13.60 -2.78 6.13
CA ILE A 142 -13.23 -4.05 5.50
C ILE A 142 -14.48 -4.91 5.27
N ILE A 143 -15.37 -4.99 6.25
CA ILE A 143 -16.60 -5.79 6.17
C ILE A 143 -17.58 -5.20 5.14
N ASN A 144 -17.63 -3.87 5.01
CA ASN A 144 -18.60 -3.16 4.19
C ASN A 144 -18.01 -2.54 2.91
N ASN A 145 -16.83 -2.96 2.46
CA ASN A 145 -16.14 -2.34 1.31
C ASN A 145 -16.63 -2.89 -0.05
N SER A 146 -17.45 -3.91 -0.07
CA SER A 146 -17.95 -4.49 -1.32
C SER A 146 -19.24 -3.79 -1.78
N PRO A 147 -19.34 -3.36 -3.06
CA PRO A 147 -20.53 -2.69 -3.58
C PRO A 147 -21.73 -3.63 -3.73
N THR A 148 -21.46 -4.93 -3.94
CA THR A 148 -22.52 -5.95 -4.08
C THR A 148 -22.15 -7.22 -3.30
N PRO A 149 -23.15 -7.95 -2.78
CA PRO A 149 -22.90 -9.23 -2.08
C PRO A 149 -22.19 -10.27 -2.96
N GLU A 150 -22.44 -10.24 -4.27
CA GLU A 150 -21.84 -11.17 -5.23
C GLU A 150 -20.34 -10.94 -5.37
N MET A 151 -19.89 -9.69 -5.46
CA MET A 151 -18.47 -9.35 -5.53
C MET A 151 -17.71 -9.56 -4.20
N THR A 152 -18.42 -9.65 -3.08
CA THR A 152 -17.80 -9.77 -1.75
C THR A 152 -16.89 -10.99 -1.67
N LYS A 153 -17.35 -12.14 -2.17
CA LYS A 153 -16.57 -13.38 -2.18
C LYS A 153 -15.28 -13.24 -2.99
N ASP A 154 -15.38 -12.65 -4.18
CA ASP A 154 -14.23 -12.51 -5.09
C ASP A 154 -13.21 -11.49 -4.54
N VAL A 155 -13.69 -10.40 -3.93
CA VAL A 155 -12.83 -9.43 -3.23
C VAL A 155 -12.04 -10.13 -2.12
N TYR A 156 -12.70 -10.89 -1.23
CA TYR A 156 -11.99 -11.55 -0.13
C TYR A 156 -11.09 -12.69 -0.60
N LEU A 157 -11.43 -13.40 -1.66
CA LEU A 157 -10.54 -14.40 -2.27
C LEU A 157 -9.28 -13.74 -2.83
N ASN A 158 -9.41 -12.64 -3.57
CA ASN A 158 -8.26 -11.89 -4.09
C ASN A 158 -7.39 -11.32 -2.97
N VAL A 159 -8.00 -10.72 -1.96
CA VAL A 159 -7.29 -10.20 -0.79
C VAL A 159 -6.56 -11.33 -0.07
N GLY A 160 -7.23 -12.45 0.17
CA GLY A 160 -6.63 -13.64 0.79
C GLY A 160 -5.44 -14.18 -0.01
N LEU A 161 -5.56 -14.24 -1.32
CA LEU A 161 -4.49 -14.66 -2.22
C LEU A 161 -3.29 -13.71 -2.17
N ILE A 162 -3.53 -12.39 -2.24
CA ILE A 162 -2.46 -11.37 -2.15
C ILE A 162 -1.74 -11.48 -0.81
N VAL A 163 -2.48 -11.58 0.29
CA VAL A 163 -1.91 -11.69 1.65
C VAL A 163 -1.14 -13.01 1.79
N ALA A 164 -1.67 -14.14 1.30
CA ALA A 164 -1.00 -15.43 1.35
C ALA A 164 0.31 -15.42 0.56
N VAL A 165 0.29 -14.93 -0.68
CA VAL A 165 1.49 -14.86 -1.54
C VAL A 165 2.56 -13.96 -0.91
N THR A 166 2.17 -12.79 -0.41
CA THR A 166 3.11 -11.87 0.24
C THR A 166 3.66 -12.43 1.55
N ALA A 167 2.83 -13.11 2.35
CA ALA A 167 3.26 -13.75 3.60
C ALA A 167 4.21 -14.92 3.33
N LEU A 168 3.93 -15.76 2.33
CA LEU A 168 4.81 -16.86 1.93
C LEU A 168 6.15 -16.32 1.42
N TYR A 169 6.12 -15.28 0.56
CA TYR A 169 7.35 -14.63 0.09
C TYR A 169 8.16 -14.05 1.25
N ALA A 170 7.53 -13.29 2.14
CA ALA A 170 8.18 -12.70 3.30
C ALA A 170 8.75 -13.77 4.23
N GLY A 171 8.00 -14.84 4.50
CA GLY A 171 8.44 -15.97 5.31
C GLY A 171 9.66 -16.67 4.73
N PHE A 172 9.62 -16.98 3.43
CA PHE A 172 10.76 -17.55 2.72
C PHE A 172 11.98 -16.63 2.78
N TRP A 173 11.78 -15.34 2.49
CA TRP A 173 12.86 -14.36 2.46
C TRP A 173 13.53 -14.16 3.83
N ILE A 174 12.73 -14.04 4.89
CA ILE A 174 13.23 -13.89 6.26
C ILE A 174 14.06 -15.10 6.67
N LYS A 175 13.56 -16.31 6.41
CA LYS A 175 14.21 -17.55 6.83
C LYS A 175 15.48 -17.85 6.04
N PHE A 176 15.43 -17.72 4.72
CA PHE A 176 16.52 -18.17 3.84
C PHE A 176 17.55 -17.07 3.51
N LYS A 177 17.11 -15.83 3.33
CA LYS A 177 17.99 -14.71 2.96
C LYS A 177 18.44 -13.87 4.14
N MET A 178 17.51 -13.47 5.00
CA MET A 178 17.85 -12.65 6.15
C MET A 178 18.40 -13.49 7.33
N LYS A 179 18.14 -14.80 7.34
CA LYS A 179 18.53 -15.74 8.42
C LYS A 179 18.11 -15.24 9.82
N LYS A 180 16.95 -14.57 9.90
CA LYS A 180 16.38 -14.02 11.14
C LYS A 180 15.27 -14.94 11.66
N GLU A 181 15.07 -14.93 12.97
CA GLU A 181 13.95 -15.62 13.60
C GLU A 181 12.64 -14.82 13.39
N PHE A 182 11.55 -15.54 13.18
CA PHE A 182 10.24 -14.92 13.06
C PHE A 182 9.88 -14.21 14.37
N PHE A 183 9.28 -13.02 14.26
CA PHE A 183 8.78 -12.22 15.38
C PHE A 183 9.82 -11.77 16.42
N LYS A 184 11.12 -11.95 16.14
CA LYS A 184 12.17 -11.39 16.97
C LYS A 184 12.45 -9.97 16.53
N GLY A 185 12.08 -8.99 17.36
CA GLY A 185 12.35 -7.57 17.10
C GLY A 185 13.84 -7.27 17.14
N GLU A 186 14.31 -6.42 16.25
CA GLU A 186 15.69 -5.90 16.36
C GLU A 186 15.80 -4.98 17.57
N PRO A 187 16.99 -4.93 18.23
CA PRO A 187 17.24 -3.98 19.28
C PRO A 187 17.06 -2.55 18.77
N LEU A 188 16.35 -1.72 19.53
CA LEU A 188 16.05 -0.34 19.14
C LEU A 188 17.30 0.48 18.84
N ASP A 189 18.39 0.21 19.55
CA ASP A 189 19.69 0.91 19.39
C ASP A 189 20.29 0.75 17.99
N ILE A 190 19.95 -0.33 17.29
CA ILE A 190 20.38 -0.58 15.91
C ILE A 190 19.47 0.15 14.92
N VAL A 191 18.17 0.16 15.19
CA VAL A 191 17.14 0.73 14.28
C VAL A 191 17.19 2.26 14.27
N VAL A 192 17.56 2.87 15.41
CA VAL A 192 17.60 4.35 15.56
C VAL A 192 18.89 4.97 15.02
N LYS A 193 19.96 4.18 14.84
CA LYS A 193 21.24 4.63 14.28
C LYS A 193 21.31 4.55 12.75
N GLN A 194 20.30 4.00 12.08
CA GLN A 194 20.14 3.98 10.63
C GLN A 194 19.29 5.16 10.15
#